data_437d7d2477ffafeb6efc3a2cad89cc01
#
_entry.id   437d7d2477ffafeb6efc3a2cad89cc01
#
_cell.length_a   1.000
_cell.length_b   1.000
_cell.length_c   1.000
_cell.angle_alpha   90.00
_cell.angle_beta   90.00
_cell.angle_gamma   90.00
#
_symmetry.space_group_name_H-M   'P 1'
#
loop_
_entity.id
_entity.type
_entity.pdbx_description
1 polymer ?
#
loop_
_entity_poly.entity_id
_entity_poly.type
_entity_poly.pdbx_seq_one_letter_code
_entity_poly.pdbx_strand_id
1 'polypeptide(L)'
;MAEEKAQLELLLSSDTRLKTFIKKELKAIVKEFGDDRRSKLVVDVQASQAFSEDDLMPAENVTVVLSAKGWVRSAKGHDIDPATLNYKSGDEYLTSVKGRSNKNAIFMDSTGRSYSLLANSLPSARGQGEPLTGRLSPPADAQFVDVVMGDENQNILLASDAGYGFVATVGDLLSKKKAGKAAITLPQGSNVMKVVSVEDIENQFVAVTTNRGRLLVFPISELPVLSKGKGNKLIQIPAKDLKDRQEFVVSICTLSETQSLRVYAGKRHLSIKFADLTNYVGARARRGNVLPKGYQNVARIEAID
;
A
#
# COMPACT_ATOMS: atom_id res chain seq x y z
N MET A 1 75.09 14.66 -26.46
CA MET A 1 75.36 13.97 -25.22
C MET A 1 75.39 14.93 -24.00
N ALA A 2 76.27 15.97 -23.91
CA ALA A 2 76.28 16.89 -22.74
C ALA A 2 75.02 17.77 -22.64
N GLU A 3 74.52 18.26 -23.75
CA GLU A 3 73.25 19.04 -23.81
C GLU A 3 72.00 18.21 -23.48
N GLU A 4 71.91 16.94 -23.96
CA GLU A 4 70.86 16.04 -23.65
C GLU A 4 70.80 15.69 -22.15
N LYS A 5 71.99 15.47 -21.54
CA LYS A 5 72.07 15.22 -20.12
C LYS A 5 71.55 16.41 -19.30
N ALA A 6 71.93 17.64 -19.66
CA ALA A 6 71.45 18.84 -18.98
C ALA A 6 69.95 19.06 -19.16
N GLN A 7 69.37 18.71 -20.31
CA GLN A 7 67.91 18.75 -20.54
C GLN A 7 67.17 17.71 -19.71
N LEU A 8 67.68 16.50 -19.57
CA LEU A 8 67.11 15.45 -18.74
C LEU A 8 67.20 15.79 -17.25
N GLU A 9 68.29 16.33 -16.81
CA GLU A 9 68.46 16.81 -15.41
C GLU A 9 67.50 17.96 -15.11
N LEU A 10 67.26 18.87 -16.08
CA LEU A 10 66.32 19.94 -15.92
C LEU A 10 64.85 19.47 -15.88
N LEU A 11 64.52 18.42 -16.64
CA LEU A 11 63.19 17.78 -16.60
C LEU A 11 62.95 17.07 -15.27
N LEU A 12 63.93 16.38 -14.76
CA LEU A 12 63.86 15.64 -13.47
C LEU A 12 63.90 16.53 -12.24
N SER A 13 64.44 17.77 -12.39
CA SER A 13 64.52 18.72 -11.28
C SER A 13 63.17 19.32 -10.85
N SER A 14 62.08 19.14 -11.66
CA SER A 14 60.77 19.74 -11.38
C SER A 14 59.64 18.83 -11.80
N ASP A 15 58.84 18.42 -10.83
CA ASP A 15 57.62 17.64 -11.03
C ASP A 15 56.65 18.24 -12.06
N THR A 16 56.56 19.56 -12.09
CA THR A 16 55.70 20.27 -13.05
C THR A 16 56.19 20.13 -14.49
N ARG A 17 57.51 20.21 -14.68
CA ARG A 17 58.13 20.04 -16.01
C ARG A 17 58.00 18.59 -16.48
N LEU A 18 58.22 17.64 -15.61
CA LEU A 18 58.07 16.21 -15.91
C LEU A 18 56.62 15.89 -16.30
N LYS A 19 55.62 16.36 -15.54
CA LYS A 19 54.19 16.19 -15.87
C LYS A 19 53.81 16.85 -17.19
N THR A 20 54.41 18.02 -17.51
CA THR A 20 54.15 18.71 -18.79
C THR A 20 54.75 17.95 -19.96
N PHE A 21 55.96 17.40 -19.81
CA PHE A 21 56.58 16.54 -20.77
C PHE A 21 55.79 15.28 -21.05
N ILE A 22 55.40 14.55 -19.99
CA ILE A 22 54.55 13.34 -20.10
C ILE A 22 53.24 13.66 -20.80
N LYS A 23 52.60 14.77 -20.44
CA LYS A 23 51.36 15.23 -21.12
C LYS A 23 51.57 15.47 -22.63
N LYS A 24 52.71 16.02 -23.01
CA LYS A 24 53.03 16.28 -24.43
C LYS A 24 53.21 14.96 -25.19
N GLU A 25 53.97 14.03 -24.63
CA GLU A 25 54.18 12.70 -25.22
C GLU A 25 52.87 11.93 -25.36
N LEU A 26 52.07 11.89 -24.30
CA LEU A 26 50.73 11.24 -24.33
C LEU A 26 49.80 11.85 -25.38
N LYS A 27 49.84 13.19 -25.55
CA LYS A 27 49.05 13.85 -26.62
C LYS A 27 49.53 13.49 -28.00
N ALA A 28 50.83 13.34 -28.22
CA ALA A 28 51.40 12.92 -29.50
C ALA A 28 50.95 11.47 -29.82
N ILE A 29 51.05 10.55 -28.85
CA ILE A 29 50.61 9.17 -28.99
C ILE A 29 49.10 9.10 -29.29
N VAL A 30 48.27 9.87 -28.55
CA VAL A 30 46.83 9.93 -28.80
C VAL A 30 46.51 10.45 -30.21
N LYS A 31 47.29 11.41 -30.71
CA LYS A 31 47.11 11.96 -32.09
C LYS A 31 47.44 10.92 -33.16
N GLU A 32 48.44 10.07 -32.93
CA GLU A 32 48.91 9.08 -33.88
C GLU A 32 48.13 7.76 -33.84
N PHE A 33 47.77 7.30 -32.64
CA PHE A 33 47.18 6.00 -32.43
C PHE A 33 45.77 6.04 -31.78
N GLY A 34 45.26 7.22 -31.43
CA GLY A 34 43.97 7.38 -30.83
C GLY A 34 42.82 7.15 -31.82
N ASP A 35 41.85 6.39 -31.45
CA ASP A 35 40.59 6.24 -32.16
C ASP A 35 39.44 6.83 -31.34
N ASP A 36 38.29 7.03 -31.99
CA ASP A 36 37.11 7.54 -31.33
C ASP A 36 36.61 6.56 -30.25
N ARG A 37 36.19 7.09 -29.13
CA ARG A 37 35.69 6.31 -28.03
C ARG A 37 34.48 5.46 -28.44
N ARG A 38 34.59 4.13 -28.39
CA ARG A 38 33.54 3.18 -28.77
C ARG A 38 32.50 2.96 -27.67
N SER A 39 32.87 3.19 -26.40
CA SER A 39 31.95 3.08 -25.28
C SER A 39 31.38 4.45 -24.87
N LYS A 40 30.08 4.57 -24.79
CA LYS A 40 29.41 5.81 -24.34
C LYS A 40 29.73 6.08 -22.84
N LEU A 41 30.02 7.34 -22.50
CA LEU A 41 30.03 7.80 -21.12
C LEU A 41 28.57 7.95 -20.70
N VAL A 42 28.08 7.05 -19.88
CA VAL A 42 26.74 7.15 -19.28
C VAL A 42 26.92 7.72 -17.88
N VAL A 43 26.37 8.90 -17.63
CA VAL A 43 26.47 9.60 -16.34
C VAL A 43 25.52 8.96 -15.31
N ASP A 44 24.49 8.26 -15.79
CA ASP A 44 23.55 7.50 -14.96
C ASP A 44 23.34 6.12 -15.58
N VAL A 45 24.03 5.14 -15.08
CA VAL A 45 23.55 3.76 -15.19
C VAL A 45 22.51 3.65 -14.09
N GLN A 46 21.22 3.71 -14.45
CA GLN A 46 20.22 3.07 -13.58
C GLN A 46 20.80 1.68 -13.27
N ALA A 47 21.21 1.48 -12.03
CA ALA A 47 21.70 0.19 -11.60
C ALA A 47 20.67 -0.82 -12.10
N SER A 48 21.08 -1.73 -12.99
CA SER A 48 20.24 -2.85 -13.39
C SER A 48 19.75 -3.43 -12.06
N GLN A 49 18.44 -3.35 -11.81
CA GLN A 49 17.86 -3.96 -10.61
C GLN A 49 18.33 -5.41 -10.67
N ALA A 50 19.23 -5.77 -9.76
CA ALA A 50 19.61 -7.15 -9.60
C ALA A 50 18.30 -7.90 -9.36
N PHE A 51 17.96 -8.82 -10.27
CA PHE A 51 16.81 -9.71 -10.07
C PHE A 51 17.00 -10.34 -8.70
N SER A 52 16.09 -10.08 -7.80
CA SER A 52 16.08 -10.78 -6.52
C SER A 52 15.76 -12.26 -6.80
N GLU A 53 16.22 -13.17 -5.95
CA GLU A 53 15.84 -14.58 -6.06
C GLU A 53 14.32 -14.74 -6.10
N ASP A 54 13.58 -13.82 -5.50
CA ASP A 54 12.11 -13.76 -5.49
C ASP A 54 11.52 -13.44 -6.88
N ASP A 55 12.23 -12.67 -7.73
CA ASP A 55 11.81 -12.37 -9.10
C ASP A 55 12.00 -13.58 -10.06
N LEU A 56 12.85 -14.52 -9.69
CA LEU A 56 13.11 -15.75 -10.45
C LEU A 56 12.15 -16.89 -10.08
N MET A 57 11.37 -16.75 -9.00
CA MET A 57 10.38 -17.77 -8.60
C MET A 57 9.15 -17.73 -9.50
N PRO A 58 8.59 -18.91 -9.87
CA PRO A 58 7.35 -18.95 -10.63
C PRO A 58 6.23 -18.24 -9.90
N ALA A 59 5.68 -17.21 -10.54
CA ALA A 59 4.58 -16.41 -9.99
C ALA A 59 3.26 -17.18 -10.15
N GLU A 60 2.89 -17.99 -9.18
CA GLU A 60 1.58 -18.66 -9.14
C GLU A 60 0.51 -17.74 -8.55
N ASN A 61 -0.73 -17.88 -9.03
CA ASN A 61 -1.88 -17.25 -8.41
C ASN A 61 -2.12 -17.87 -7.03
N VAL A 62 -2.31 -17.02 -6.03
CA VAL A 62 -2.58 -17.45 -4.66
C VAL A 62 -3.68 -16.60 -4.02
N THR A 63 -4.40 -17.20 -3.10
CA THR A 63 -5.33 -16.48 -2.20
C THR A 63 -4.80 -16.60 -0.79
N VAL A 64 -4.43 -15.46 -0.20
CA VAL A 64 -4.00 -15.38 1.20
C VAL A 64 -5.23 -15.18 2.06
N VAL A 65 -5.40 -16.03 3.07
CA VAL A 65 -6.56 -16.05 3.96
C VAL A 65 -6.12 -15.74 5.37
N LEU A 66 -6.79 -14.79 6.01
CA LEU A 66 -6.61 -14.38 7.40
C LEU A 66 -7.85 -14.73 8.21
N SER A 67 -7.65 -15.38 9.36
CA SER A 67 -8.72 -15.70 10.30
C SER A 67 -8.90 -14.62 11.36
N ALA A 68 -10.04 -14.66 12.07
CA ALA A 68 -10.36 -13.72 13.14
C ALA A 68 -9.37 -13.75 14.31
N LYS A 69 -8.71 -14.89 14.57
CA LYS A 69 -7.66 -15.03 15.59
C LYS A 69 -6.25 -14.79 15.06
N GLY A 70 -6.11 -14.24 13.84
CA GLY A 70 -4.81 -13.89 13.26
C GLY A 70 -4.00 -15.09 12.74
N TRP A 71 -4.66 -16.18 12.34
CA TRP A 71 -4.03 -17.28 11.63
C TRP A 71 -4.02 -17.01 10.15
N VAL A 72 -2.90 -17.32 9.49
CA VAL A 72 -2.71 -17.07 8.07
C VAL A 72 -2.39 -18.36 7.32
N ARG A 73 -2.85 -18.44 6.09
CA ARG A 73 -2.53 -19.50 5.11
C ARG A 73 -2.66 -19.00 3.69
N SER A 74 -1.95 -19.65 2.77
CA SER A 74 -1.99 -19.35 1.35
C SER A 74 -2.55 -20.55 0.58
N ALA A 75 -3.61 -20.32 -0.18
CA ALA A 75 -4.20 -21.33 -1.07
C ALA A 75 -3.77 -21.08 -2.51
N LYS A 76 -3.56 -22.14 -3.29
CA LYS A 76 -3.29 -22.02 -4.72
C LYS A 76 -4.55 -21.62 -5.48
N GLY A 77 -4.39 -20.69 -6.42
CA GLY A 77 -5.48 -20.21 -7.29
C GLY A 77 -6.32 -19.11 -6.66
N HIS A 78 -7.27 -18.63 -7.45
CA HIS A 78 -8.21 -17.57 -7.08
C HIS A 78 -9.67 -18.05 -6.97
N ASP A 79 -9.94 -19.34 -7.25
CA ASP A 79 -11.28 -19.91 -7.36
C ASP A 79 -11.76 -20.60 -6.08
N ILE A 80 -11.01 -20.44 -5.00
CA ILE A 80 -11.39 -20.98 -3.71
C ILE A 80 -12.39 -20.06 -3.01
N ASP A 81 -13.34 -20.65 -2.28
CA ASP A 81 -14.15 -19.95 -1.29
C ASP A 81 -13.48 -20.05 0.10
N PRO A 82 -12.86 -18.95 0.59
CA PRO A 82 -12.15 -18.97 1.86
C PRO A 82 -13.04 -19.26 3.06
N ALA A 83 -14.34 -18.97 2.97
CA ALA A 83 -15.30 -19.23 4.07
C ALA A 83 -15.55 -20.72 4.30
N THR A 84 -15.36 -21.56 3.27
CA THR A 84 -15.55 -23.01 3.34
C THR A 84 -14.36 -23.78 3.89
N LEU A 85 -13.23 -23.11 4.12
CA LEU A 85 -12.03 -23.74 4.65
C LEU A 85 -12.20 -24.10 6.14
N ASN A 86 -11.51 -25.18 6.58
CA ASN A 86 -11.51 -25.58 7.97
C ASN A 86 -10.71 -24.59 8.85
N TYR A 87 -11.36 -24.02 9.86
CA TYR A 87 -10.75 -23.17 10.87
C TYR A 87 -10.58 -23.91 12.20
N LYS A 88 -9.70 -23.43 13.07
CA LYS A 88 -9.59 -23.96 14.43
C LYS A 88 -10.88 -23.75 15.21
N SER A 89 -11.10 -24.59 16.22
CA SER A 89 -12.26 -24.46 17.10
C SER A 89 -12.32 -23.05 17.70
N GLY A 90 -13.46 -22.37 17.52
CA GLY A 90 -13.67 -21.00 17.93
C GLY A 90 -12.94 -19.93 17.15
N ASP A 91 -12.41 -20.25 15.95
CA ASP A 91 -11.88 -19.31 14.97
C ASP A 91 -12.75 -19.33 13.71
N GLU A 92 -12.71 -18.24 12.93
CA GLU A 92 -13.52 -18.09 11.73
C GLU A 92 -12.80 -17.27 10.66
N TYR A 93 -13.34 -17.28 9.47
CA TYR A 93 -12.88 -16.42 8.38
C TYR A 93 -13.02 -14.95 8.72
N LEU A 94 -11.96 -14.15 8.53
CA LEU A 94 -12.00 -12.71 8.68
C LEU A 94 -11.96 -12.01 7.34
N THR A 95 -10.92 -12.27 6.54
CA THR A 95 -10.71 -11.62 5.25
C THR A 95 -9.72 -12.43 4.40
N SER A 96 -9.70 -12.15 3.12
CA SER A 96 -8.74 -12.75 2.18
C SER A 96 -8.41 -11.80 1.05
N VAL A 97 -7.28 -12.03 0.43
CA VAL A 97 -6.83 -11.27 -0.75
C VAL A 97 -6.26 -12.20 -1.81
N LYS A 98 -6.57 -11.91 -3.07
CA LYS A 98 -6.02 -12.58 -4.24
C LYS A 98 -4.74 -11.88 -4.68
N GLY A 99 -3.72 -12.66 -5.05
CA GLY A 99 -2.44 -12.10 -5.47
C GLY A 99 -1.54 -13.16 -6.12
N ARG A 100 -0.24 -12.88 -6.13
CA ARG A 100 0.78 -13.78 -6.68
C ARG A 100 1.75 -14.25 -5.60
N SER A 101 2.23 -15.47 -5.71
CA SER A 101 3.12 -16.10 -4.73
C SER A 101 4.45 -15.37 -4.51
N ASN A 102 4.95 -14.69 -5.53
CA ASN A 102 6.18 -13.87 -5.49
C ASN A 102 5.96 -12.42 -4.99
N LYS A 103 4.77 -12.06 -4.54
CA LYS A 103 4.47 -10.74 -3.98
C LYS A 103 4.32 -10.81 -2.47
N ASN A 104 4.48 -9.67 -1.80
CA ASN A 104 4.27 -9.55 -0.37
C ASN A 104 2.78 -9.52 -0.03
N ALA A 105 2.38 -10.34 0.94
CA ALA A 105 1.14 -10.18 1.68
C ALA A 105 1.39 -9.20 2.83
N ILE A 106 0.61 -8.13 2.88
CA ILE A 106 0.74 -7.05 3.85
C ILE A 106 -0.42 -7.14 4.83
N PHE A 107 -0.12 -7.33 6.10
CA PHE A 107 -1.11 -7.44 7.16
C PHE A 107 -1.21 -6.13 7.93
N MET A 108 -2.43 -5.70 8.22
CA MET A 108 -2.71 -4.53 9.05
C MET A 108 -3.19 -4.99 10.43
N ASP A 109 -2.68 -4.34 11.48
CA ASP A 109 -3.20 -4.57 12.82
C ASP A 109 -4.14 -3.46 13.30
N SER A 110 -4.85 -3.71 14.38
CA SER A 110 -5.82 -2.78 14.98
C SER A 110 -5.20 -1.47 15.48
N THR A 111 -3.87 -1.40 15.64
CA THR A 111 -3.14 -0.19 16.04
C THR A 111 -2.72 0.67 14.85
N GLY A 112 -3.01 0.23 13.61
CA GLY A 112 -2.65 0.93 12.38
C GLY A 112 -1.22 0.71 11.91
N ARG A 113 -0.61 -0.42 12.29
CA ARG A 113 0.70 -0.85 11.80
C ARG A 113 0.55 -1.86 10.66
N SER A 114 1.49 -1.84 9.75
CA SER A 114 1.59 -2.78 8.63
C SER A 114 2.79 -3.70 8.79
N TYR A 115 2.65 -4.94 8.32
CA TYR A 115 3.63 -6.02 8.38
C TYR A 115 3.65 -6.74 7.04
N SER A 116 4.82 -7.15 6.55
CA SER A 116 4.94 -7.81 5.24
C SER A 116 5.59 -9.18 5.38
N LEU A 117 4.99 -10.16 4.74
CA LEU A 117 5.53 -11.50 4.55
C LEU A 117 5.38 -11.89 3.08
N LEU A 118 6.39 -12.55 2.52
CA LEU A 118 6.30 -13.05 1.16
C LEU A 118 5.23 -14.15 1.07
N ALA A 119 4.32 -14.08 0.11
CA ALA A 119 3.15 -14.96 0.04
C ALA A 119 3.51 -16.44 -0.14
N ASN A 120 4.63 -16.75 -0.85
CA ASN A 120 5.13 -18.12 -0.99
C ASN A 120 5.70 -18.70 0.32
N SER A 121 6.07 -17.85 1.29
CA SER A 121 6.57 -18.28 2.60
C SER A 121 5.45 -18.65 3.58
N LEU A 122 4.19 -18.37 3.23
CA LEU A 122 3.04 -18.66 4.07
C LEU A 122 2.67 -20.16 4.01
N PRO A 123 2.13 -20.73 5.10
CA PRO A 123 1.73 -22.12 5.13
C PRO A 123 0.61 -22.40 4.14
N SER A 124 0.60 -23.62 3.59
CA SER A 124 -0.44 -24.06 2.65
C SER A 124 -1.82 -24.11 3.31
N ALA A 125 -2.87 -23.78 2.56
CA ALA A 125 -4.26 -23.88 2.98
C ALA A 125 -4.77 -25.32 3.12
N ARG A 126 -3.95 -26.34 2.84
CA ARG A 126 -4.29 -27.75 3.18
C ARG A 126 -4.36 -27.96 4.69
N GLY A 127 -3.63 -27.19 5.48
CA GLY A 127 -3.67 -27.15 6.93
C GLY A 127 -4.51 -25.98 7.46
N GLN A 128 -4.52 -25.83 8.78
CA GLN A 128 -5.22 -24.73 9.46
C GLN A 128 -4.43 -23.40 9.43
N GLY A 129 -3.22 -23.39 8.87
CA GLY A 129 -2.33 -22.23 8.83
C GLY A 129 -1.46 -22.14 10.10
N GLU A 130 -0.90 -20.96 10.33
CA GLU A 130 -0.09 -20.63 11.51
C GLU A 130 -0.44 -19.23 12.04
N PRO A 131 -0.23 -18.96 13.34
CA PRO A 131 -0.48 -17.64 13.89
C PRO A 131 0.58 -16.64 13.36
N LEU A 132 0.14 -15.47 12.92
CA LEU A 132 1.04 -14.40 12.48
C LEU A 132 2.01 -13.95 13.58
N THR A 133 1.61 -14.05 14.85
CA THR A 133 2.48 -13.72 16.01
C THR A 133 3.69 -14.65 16.15
N GLY A 134 3.69 -15.80 15.49
CA GLY A 134 4.87 -16.67 15.40
C GLY A 134 5.98 -16.11 14.48
N ARG A 135 5.64 -15.23 13.55
CA ARG A 135 6.59 -14.60 12.60
C ARG A 135 6.76 -13.10 12.83
N LEU A 136 5.73 -12.44 13.32
CA LEU A 136 5.64 -10.99 13.50
C LEU A 136 5.54 -10.66 14.98
N SER A 137 5.93 -9.44 15.35
CA SER A 137 5.93 -8.97 16.73
C SER A 137 5.02 -7.74 16.86
N PRO A 138 3.69 -7.90 16.77
CA PRO A 138 2.76 -6.81 16.99
C PRO A 138 2.82 -6.31 18.44
N PRO A 139 2.35 -5.09 18.75
CA PRO A 139 2.14 -4.63 20.11
C PRO A 139 1.23 -5.58 20.90
N ALA A 140 1.35 -5.55 22.23
CA ALA A 140 0.42 -6.30 23.10
C ALA A 140 -1.04 -5.91 22.77
N ASP A 141 -1.93 -6.90 22.76
CA ASP A 141 -3.35 -6.75 22.46
C ASP A 141 -3.72 -6.30 21.03
N ALA A 142 -2.73 -6.09 20.15
CA ALA A 142 -3.00 -5.80 18.75
C ALA A 142 -3.58 -7.04 18.04
N GLN A 143 -4.64 -6.81 17.26
CA GLN A 143 -5.29 -7.84 16.44
C GLN A 143 -5.06 -7.54 14.97
N PHE A 144 -4.79 -8.56 14.16
CA PHE A 144 -4.74 -8.39 12.71
C PHE A 144 -6.16 -8.25 12.16
N VAL A 145 -6.38 -7.20 11.36
CA VAL A 145 -7.73 -6.83 10.92
C VAL A 145 -7.89 -6.89 9.40
N ASP A 146 -6.79 -6.87 8.65
CA ASP A 146 -6.85 -6.92 7.19
C ASP A 146 -5.57 -7.49 6.58
N VAL A 147 -5.69 -7.94 5.31
CA VAL A 147 -4.58 -8.38 4.47
C VAL A 147 -4.71 -7.78 3.07
N VAL A 148 -3.63 -7.22 2.56
CA VAL A 148 -3.55 -6.54 1.27
C VAL A 148 -2.44 -7.15 0.42
N MET A 149 -2.67 -7.29 -0.87
CA MET A 149 -1.67 -7.62 -1.88
C MET A 149 -1.91 -6.75 -3.12
N GLY A 150 -0.86 -6.34 -3.78
CA GLY A 150 -0.95 -5.55 -5.01
C GLY A 150 0.43 -5.15 -5.50
N ASP A 151 0.45 -4.39 -6.57
CA ASP A 151 1.68 -3.75 -7.03
C ASP A 151 2.04 -2.56 -6.15
N GLU A 152 3.34 -2.31 -5.97
CA GLU A 152 3.82 -1.28 -5.05
C GLU A 152 3.27 0.12 -5.37
N ASN A 153 3.06 0.41 -6.66
CA ASN A 153 2.50 1.68 -7.12
C ASN A 153 0.97 1.76 -7.08
N GLN A 154 0.29 0.66 -6.72
CA GLN A 154 -1.17 0.65 -6.63
C GLN A 154 -1.63 1.57 -5.50
N ASN A 155 -2.57 2.45 -5.81
CA ASN A 155 -3.16 3.35 -4.83
C ASN A 155 -4.18 2.62 -3.94
N ILE A 156 -4.19 3.00 -2.68
CA ILE A 156 -5.10 2.48 -1.65
C ILE A 156 -5.59 3.62 -0.76
N LEU A 157 -6.77 3.47 -0.23
CA LEU A 157 -7.33 4.38 0.78
C LEU A 157 -7.16 3.75 2.16
N LEU A 158 -6.45 4.44 3.04
CA LEU A 158 -6.31 4.12 4.46
C LEU A 158 -7.23 5.02 5.26
N ALA A 159 -8.00 4.44 6.17
CA ALA A 159 -8.94 5.21 6.98
C ALA A 159 -9.11 4.65 8.39
N SER A 160 -9.63 5.49 9.28
CA SER A 160 -10.07 5.14 10.63
C SER A 160 -11.57 5.31 10.78
N ASP A 161 -12.16 4.55 11.69
CA ASP A 161 -13.58 4.66 12.02
C ASP A 161 -13.96 6.01 12.69
N ALA A 162 -12.93 6.80 13.07
CA ALA A 162 -13.11 8.19 13.46
C ALA A 162 -13.40 9.13 12.27
N GLY A 163 -13.45 8.62 11.05
CA GLY A 163 -13.73 9.40 9.85
C GLY A 163 -12.55 10.22 9.33
N TYR A 164 -11.32 9.75 9.52
CA TYR A 164 -10.11 10.30 8.90
C TYR A 164 -9.50 9.30 7.95
N GLY A 165 -8.87 9.78 6.88
CA GLY A 165 -8.21 8.92 5.91
C GLY A 165 -7.36 9.71 4.90
N PHE A 166 -6.64 8.97 4.09
CA PHE A 166 -5.76 9.49 3.03
C PHE A 166 -5.48 8.40 2.00
N VAL A 167 -5.04 8.80 0.83
CA VAL A 167 -4.55 7.89 -0.21
C VAL A 167 -3.07 7.61 0.05
N ALA A 168 -2.68 6.35 -0.06
CA ALA A 168 -1.30 5.88 0.01
C ALA A 168 -1.05 4.89 -1.14
N THR A 169 0.16 4.38 -1.27
CA THR A 169 0.46 3.26 -2.16
C THR A 169 0.64 1.96 -1.37
N VAL A 170 0.46 0.81 -2.03
CA VAL A 170 0.77 -0.49 -1.43
C VAL A 170 2.23 -0.54 -0.97
N GLY A 171 3.16 0.07 -1.73
CA GLY A 171 4.57 0.20 -1.37
C GLY A 171 4.81 0.95 -0.06
N ASP A 172 3.95 1.92 0.26
CA ASP A 172 4.01 2.64 1.54
C ASP A 172 3.67 1.74 2.74
N LEU A 173 3.04 0.60 2.54
CA LEU A 173 2.74 -0.35 3.61
C LEU A 173 3.83 -1.41 3.83
N LEU A 174 4.76 -1.57 2.88
CA LEU A 174 5.81 -2.59 2.98
C LEU A 174 6.72 -2.34 4.18
N SER A 175 6.97 -3.37 4.97
CA SER A 175 7.83 -3.33 6.15
C SER A 175 8.74 -4.56 6.21
N LYS A 176 10.05 -4.33 6.27
CA LYS A 176 11.05 -5.40 6.49
C LYS A 176 11.20 -5.77 7.97
N LYS A 177 10.56 -5.02 8.88
CA LYS A 177 10.70 -5.22 10.34
C LYS A 177 9.60 -6.13 10.87
N LYS A 178 9.94 -7.14 11.70
CA LYS A 178 8.97 -7.99 12.38
C LYS A 178 8.00 -7.21 13.28
N ALA A 179 8.43 -6.09 13.86
CA ALA A 179 7.61 -5.18 14.64
C ALA A 179 6.71 -4.27 13.78
N GLY A 180 6.72 -4.44 12.46
CA GLY A 180 5.97 -3.63 11.52
C GLY A 180 6.36 -2.15 11.51
N LYS A 181 5.62 -1.35 10.76
CA LYS A 181 5.74 0.12 10.74
C LYS A 181 4.37 0.76 10.93
N ALA A 182 4.33 1.96 11.51
CA ALA A 182 3.11 2.74 11.57
C ALA A 182 2.73 3.20 10.16
N ALA A 183 1.57 2.77 9.66
CA ALA A 183 0.99 3.16 8.39
C ALA A 183 -0.04 4.28 8.60
N ILE A 184 -0.96 4.11 9.54
CA ILE A 184 -1.97 5.11 9.88
C ILE A 184 -1.91 5.47 11.36
N THR A 185 -2.08 6.77 11.67
CA THR A 185 -2.18 7.25 13.05
C THR A 185 -3.64 7.35 13.45
N LEU A 186 -4.05 6.55 14.42
CA LEU A 186 -5.42 6.49 14.89
C LEU A 186 -5.71 7.51 15.98
N PRO A 187 -6.85 8.22 15.92
CA PRO A 187 -7.38 8.95 17.08
C PRO A 187 -7.63 8.00 18.27
N GLN A 188 -7.52 8.51 19.48
CA GLN A 188 -7.73 7.72 20.68
C GLN A 188 -9.11 7.04 20.67
N GLY A 189 -9.15 5.74 20.94
CA GLY A 189 -10.37 4.93 20.98
C GLY A 189 -10.98 4.64 19.60
N SER A 190 -10.26 4.87 18.51
CA SER A 190 -10.70 4.53 17.16
C SER A 190 -9.96 3.32 16.62
N ASN A 191 -10.58 2.66 15.64
CA ASN A 191 -10.06 1.49 14.96
C ASN A 191 -9.66 1.82 13.52
N VAL A 192 -8.71 1.04 12.98
CA VAL A 192 -8.40 1.08 11.57
C VAL A 192 -9.53 0.42 10.77
N MET A 193 -9.85 1.00 9.61
CA MET A 193 -10.79 0.41 8.65
C MET A 193 -10.06 -0.55 7.71
N LYS A 194 -10.80 -1.44 7.06
CA LYS A 194 -10.26 -2.24 5.95
C LYS A 194 -9.69 -1.34 4.88
N VAL A 195 -8.58 -1.75 4.30
CA VAL A 195 -7.93 -1.04 3.20
C VAL A 195 -8.82 -1.13 1.95
N VAL A 196 -9.04 -0.01 1.29
CA VAL A 196 -9.85 0.04 0.07
C VAL A 196 -8.92 0.30 -1.12
N SER A 197 -9.08 -0.49 -2.18
CA SER A 197 -8.34 -0.28 -3.44
C SER A 197 -8.80 1.01 -4.12
N VAL A 198 -7.86 1.71 -4.71
CA VAL A 198 -8.10 2.92 -5.52
C VAL A 198 -7.52 2.67 -6.90
N GLU A 199 -8.38 2.63 -7.91
CA GLU A 199 -7.95 2.35 -9.29
C GLU A 199 -7.61 3.65 -10.04
N ASP A 200 -8.39 4.70 -9.79
CA ASP A 200 -8.23 6.00 -10.45
C ASP A 200 -8.52 7.15 -9.48
N ILE A 201 -7.47 7.90 -9.11
CA ILE A 201 -7.58 9.03 -8.17
C ILE A 201 -8.37 10.20 -8.79
N GLU A 202 -8.32 10.36 -10.11
CA GLU A 202 -8.94 11.51 -10.76
C GLU A 202 -10.46 11.31 -10.99
N ASN A 203 -10.89 10.06 -11.23
CA ASN A 203 -12.24 9.77 -11.69
C ASN A 203 -13.08 8.94 -10.70
N GLN A 204 -12.53 8.52 -9.57
CA GLN A 204 -13.28 7.78 -8.55
C GLN A 204 -13.77 8.69 -7.43
N PHE A 205 -14.81 8.22 -6.76
CA PHE A 205 -15.42 8.83 -5.59
C PHE A 205 -15.23 7.92 -4.37
N VAL A 206 -15.18 8.53 -3.20
CA VAL A 206 -15.24 7.83 -1.90
C VAL A 206 -16.67 7.93 -1.39
N ALA A 207 -17.28 6.79 -1.11
CA ALA A 207 -18.50 6.72 -0.32
C ALA A 207 -18.14 6.30 1.11
N VAL A 208 -18.57 7.09 2.09
CA VAL A 208 -18.34 6.83 3.51
C VAL A 208 -19.66 6.85 4.28
N THR A 209 -19.87 5.85 5.13
CA THR A 209 -21.11 5.76 5.91
C THR A 209 -20.84 5.52 7.38
N THR A 210 -21.71 6.09 8.25
CA THR A 210 -21.67 5.90 9.70
C THR A 210 -22.70 4.87 10.17
N ASN A 211 -22.53 4.35 11.38
CA ASN A 211 -23.50 3.45 12.05
C ASN A 211 -24.89 4.09 12.25
N ARG A 212 -25.02 5.41 12.14
CA ARG A 212 -26.29 6.14 12.15
C ARG A 212 -26.87 6.36 10.76
N GLY A 213 -26.34 5.68 9.76
CA GLY A 213 -26.84 5.76 8.37
C GLY A 213 -26.62 7.10 7.69
N ARG A 214 -25.59 7.85 8.08
CA ARG A 214 -25.17 9.03 7.32
C ARG A 214 -24.24 8.60 6.22
N LEU A 215 -24.56 9.00 5.00
CA LEU A 215 -23.78 8.73 3.80
C LEU A 215 -23.25 10.04 3.25
N LEU A 216 -21.98 10.06 2.90
CA LEU A 216 -21.33 11.14 2.15
C LEU A 216 -20.54 10.54 1.01
N VAL A 217 -20.66 11.13 -0.18
CA VAL A 217 -19.90 10.77 -1.39
C VAL A 217 -19.14 12.01 -1.84
N PHE A 218 -17.85 11.89 -2.14
CA PHE A 218 -17.02 13.00 -2.59
C PHE A 218 -15.87 12.49 -3.47
N PRO A 219 -15.31 13.32 -4.36
CA PRO A 219 -14.19 12.93 -5.22
C PRO A 219 -12.97 12.51 -4.41
N ILE A 220 -12.35 11.37 -4.76
CA ILE A 220 -11.16 10.89 -4.05
C ILE A 220 -9.98 11.86 -4.18
N SER A 221 -9.91 12.64 -5.24
CA SER A 221 -8.90 13.70 -5.46
C SER A 221 -8.89 14.79 -4.38
N GLU A 222 -9.95 14.92 -3.58
CA GLU A 222 -9.95 15.80 -2.39
C GLU A 222 -9.10 15.26 -1.23
N LEU A 223 -8.62 14.02 -1.31
CA LEU A 223 -7.79 13.42 -0.27
C LEU A 223 -6.30 13.64 -0.55
N PRO A 224 -5.50 13.89 0.48
CA PRO A 224 -4.04 13.97 0.32
C PRO A 224 -3.47 12.59 0.04
N VAL A 225 -2.39 12.55 -0.76
CA VAL A 225 -1.55 11.36 -0.93
C VAL A 225 -0.43 11.43 0.10
N LEU A 226 -0.37 10.47 1.01
CA LEU A 226 0.58 10.44 2.12
C LEU A 226 1.14 9.04 2.30
N SER A 227 2.42 8.92 2.63
CA SER A 227 3.05 7.64 2.96
C SER A 227 2.72 7.13 4.37
N LYS A 228 2.22 8.00 5.26
CA LYS A 228 1.79 7.70 6.63
C LYS A 228 1.09 8.89 7.25
N GLY A 229 0.32 8.68 8.29
CA GLY A 229 -0.25 9.76 9.10
C GLY A 229 -1.70 9.51 9.51
N LYS A 230 -2.37 10.55 9.98
CA LYS A 230 -3.79 10.52 10.35
C LYS A 230 -4.69 10.76 9.13
N GLY A 231 -4.18 11.47 8.12
CA GLY A 231 -4.96 11.94 6.99
C GLY A 231 -5.92 13.08 7.31
N ASN A 232 -6.81 13.35 6.37
CA ASN A 232 -7.82 14.38 6.47
C ASN A 232 -9.18 13.79 6.86
N LYS A 233 -10.06 14.65 7.36
CA LYS A 233 -11.41 14.25 7.73
C LYS A 233 -12.20 13.87 6.47
N LEU A 234 -12.77 12.67 6.44
CA LEU A 234 -13.64 12.16 5.38
C LEU A 234 -15.06 12.64 5.59
N ILE A 235 -15.61 12.40 6.77
CA ILE A 235 -16.97 12.76 7.16
C ILE A 235 -16.97 13.44 8.53
N GLN A 236 -17.88 14.38 8.76
CA GLN A 236 -18.05 15.08 10.04
C GLN A 236 -18.82 14.18 11.04
N ILE A 237 -18.16 13.80 12.12
CA ILE A 237 -18.77 13.17 13.28
C ILE A 237 -18.62 14.12 14.47
N PRO A 238 -19.70 14.38 15.25
CA PRO A 238 -19.57 15.20 16.45
C PRO A 238 -18.57 14.60 17.44
N ALA A 239 -17.69 15.41 18.00
CA ALA A 239 -16.62 14.92 18.87
C ALA A 239 -17.12 14.15 20.09
N LYS A 240 -18.26 14.55 20.67
CA LYS A 240 -18.92 13.85 21.78
C LYS A 240 -19.39 12.47 21.35
N ASP A 241 -20.12 12.38 20.23
CA ASP A 241 -20.67 11.10 19.73
C ASP A 241 -19.54 10.14 19.36
N LEU A 242 -18.44 10.64 18.81
CA LEU A 242 -17.26 9.82 18.49
C LEU A 242 -16.58 9.30 19.77
N LYS A 243 -16.37 10.18 20.77
CA LYS A 243 -15.75 9.81 22.04
C LYS A 243 -16.57 8.78 22.80
N ASP A 244 -17.89 8.97 22.84
CA ASP A 244 -18.83 8.07 23.52
C ASP A 244 -19.18 6.84 22.66
N ARG A 245 -18.54 6.65 21.50
CA ARG A 245 -18.78 5.57 20.52
C ARG A 245 -20.25 5.48 20.08
N GLN A 246 -20.98 6.58 20.12
CA GLN A 246 -22.36 6.68 19.65
C GLN A 246 -22.45 6.79 18.13
N GLU A 247 -21.42 7.40 17.49
CA GLU A 247 -21.32 7.50 16.05
C GLU A 247 -19.89 7.31 15.59
N PHE A 248 -19.70 6.46 14.58
CA PHE A 248 -18.42 6.13 13.96
C PHE A 248 -18.65 5.63 12.52
N VAL A 249 -17.61 5.64 11.71
CA VAL A 249 -17.66 5.08 10.34
C VAL A 249 -17.70 3.57 10.42
N VAL A 250 -18.63 2.95 9.68
CA VAL A 250 -18.77 1.48 9.63
C VAL A 250 -18.26 0.91 8.32
N SER A 251 -18.34 1.67 7.22
CA SER A 251 -17.90 1.17 5.92
C SER A 251 -17.51 2.30 4.99
N ILE A 252 -16.51 2.01 4.14
CA ILE A 252 -16.00 2.90 3.10
C ILE A 252 -15.80 2.06 1.84
N CYS A 253 -16.14 2.61 0.69
CA CYS A 253 -15.75 2.05 -0.61
C CYS A 253 -15.42 3.17 -1.60
N THR A 254 -14.72 2.81 -2.66
CA THR A 254 -14.54 3.64 -3.85
C THR A 254 -15.55 3.21 -4.90
N LEU A 255 -16.01 4.13 -5.73
CA LEU A 255 -16.90 3.85 -6.84
C LEU A 255 -16.65 4.83 -7.99
N SER A 256 -16.91 4.39 -9.22
CA SER A 256 -16.92 5.22 -10.42
C SER A 256 -18.34 5.71 -10.75
N GLU A 257 -18.46 6.67 -11.67
CA GLU A 257 -19.77 7.16 -12.13
C GLU A 257 -20.63 6.10 -12.85
N THR A 258 -20.00 5.03 -13.32
CA THR A 258 -20.69 3.92 -13.99
C THR A 258 -21.24 2.88 -13.03
N GLN A 259 -20.80 2.90 -11.77
CA GLN A 259 -21.16 1.92 -10.75
C GLN A 259 -22.34 2.39 -9.90
N SER A 260 -22.98 1.44 -9.25
CA SER A 260 -24.02 1.69 -8.26
C SER A 260 -23.46 1.42 -6.84
N LEU A 261 -23.95 2.17 -5.85
CA LEU A 261 -23.68 1.94 -4.46
C LEU A 261 -24.71 0.99 -3.86
N ARG A 262 -24.27 -0.14 -3.33
CA ARG A 262 -25.13 -1.05 -2.56
C ARG A 262 -24.90 -0.86 -1.07
N VAL A 263 -25.99 -0.60 -0.35
CA VAL A 263 -26.01 -0.42 1.11
C VAL A 263 -26.68 -1.63 1.75
N TYR A 264 -26.02 -2.25 2.71
CA TYR A 264 -26.55 -3.39 3.48
C TYR A 264 -26.94 -2.94 4.88
N ALA A 265 -28.18 -3.25 5.27
CA ALA A 265 -28.74 -2.96 6.60
C ALA A 265 -29.50 -4.18 7.12
N GLY A 266 -28.85 -4.98 7.96
CA GLY A 266 -29.34 -6.27 8.41
C GLY A 266 -29.56 -7.23 7.23
N LYS A 267 -30.79 -7.73 7.07
CA LYS A 267 -31.17 -8.63 5.94
C LYS A 267 -31.56 -7.87 4.66
N ARG A 268 -31.58 -6.54 4.71
CA ARG A 268 -32.00 -5.70 3.58
C ARG A 268 -30.81 -5.10 2.86
N HIS A 269 -30.98 -4.85 1.59
CA HIS A 269 -30.02 -4.06 0.82
C HIS A 269 -30.77 -3.03 -0.03
N LEU A 270 -30.10 -1.92 -0.32
CA LEU A 270 -30.54 -0.85 -1.18
C LEU A 270 -29.44 -0.58 -2.20
N SER A 271 -29.76 -0.65 -3.48
CA SER A 271 -28.85 -0.26 -4.55
C SER A 271 -29.24 1.13 -5.08
N ILE A 272 -28.29 2.05 -5.11
CA ILE A 272 -28.47 3.43 -5.55
C ILE A 272 -27.53 3.65 -6.72
N LYS A 273 -28.07 3.98 -7.90
CA LYS A 273 -27.26 4.33 -9.07
C LYS A 273 -26.47 5.60 -8.79
N PHE A 274 -25.30 5.76 -9.40
CA PHE A 274 -24.50 6.98 -9.20
C PHE A 274 -25.30 8.26 -9.46
N ALA A 275 -26.07 8.30 -10.52
CA ALA A 275 -26.93 9.44 -10.85
C ALA A 275 -27.94 9.81 -9.73
N ASP A 276 -28.37 8.82 -8.92
CA ASP A 276 -29.32 9.02 -7.82
C ASP A 276 -28.62 9.38 -6.50
N LEU A 277 -27.27 9.36 -6.47
CA LEU A 277 -26.48 9.75 -5.29
C LEU A 277 -26.36 11.26 -5.08
N THR A 278 -26.97 12.09 -5.93
CA THR A 278 -26.86 13.56 -5.90
C THR A 278 -27.10 14.17 -4.52
N ASN A 279 -28.04 13.61 -3.76
CA ASN A 279 -28.33 14.06 -2.38
C ASN A 279 -27.22 13.70 -1.39
N TYR A 280 -26.33 12.78 -1.71
CA TYR A 280 -25.23 12.32 -0.85
C TYR A 280 -23.89 12.84 -1.33
N VAL A 281 -23.80 13.38 -2.54
CA VAL A 281 -22.59 14.00 -3.08
C VAL A 281 -22.40 15.36 -2.42
N GLY A 282 -21.20 15.63 -1.94
CA GLY A 282 -20.87 16.90 -1.30
C GLY A 282 -19.38 17.02 -1.01
N ALA A 283 -18.96 18.19 -0.57
CA ALA A 283 -17.57 18.41 -0.20
C ALA A 283 -17.16 17.51 0.97
N ARG A 284 -15.92 17.02 0.94
CA ARG A 284 -15.31 16.25 2.02
C ARG A 284 -15.49 16.96 3.39
N ALA A 285 -15.50 16.16 4.44
CA ALA A 285 -15.67 16.62 5.82
C ALA A 285 -17.05 17.27 6.13
N ARG A 286 -18.04 17.13 5.27
CA ARG A 286 -19.43 17.45 5.59
C ARG A 286 -20.07 16.33 6.42
N ARG A 287 -21.24 16.61 6.99
CA ARG A 287 -21.98 15.69 7.86
C ARG A 287 -22.55 14.48 7.12
N GLY A 288 -22.73 14.60 5.81
CA GLY A 288 -23.49 13.65 5.00
C GLY A 288 -24.99 13.65 5.29
N ASN A 289 -25.74 13.03 4.41
CA ASN A 289 -27.20 12.93 4.52
C ASN A 289 -27.63 11.54 5.02
N VAL A 290 -28.75 11.50 5.69
CA VAL A 290 -29.28 10.26 6.29
C VAL A 290 -29.91 9.40 5.20
N LEU A 291 -29.59 8.13 5.19
CA LEU A 291 -30.20 7.13 4.32
C LEU A 291 -31.70 6.96 4.62
N PRO A 292 -32.49 6.46 3.65
CA PRO A 292 -33.92 6.23 3.84
C PRO A 292 -34.22 5.39 5.06
N LYS A 293 -35.41 5.59 5.64
CA LYS A 293 -35.89 4.83 6.79
C LYS A 293 -35.81 3.32 6.50
N GLY A 294 -35.24 2.56 7.42
CA GLY A 294 -34.99 1.12 7.28
C GLY A 294 -33.61 0.75 6.75
N TYR A 295 -32.79 1.73 6.29
CA TYR A 295 -31.41 1.53 5.85
C TYR A 295 -30.40 2.34 6.68
N GLN A 296 -30.82 2.88 7.83
CA GLN A 296 -29.96 3.72 8.68
C GLN A 296 -28.98 2.92 9.53
N ASN A 297 -29.34 1.67 9.87
CA ASN A 297 -28.43 0.77 10.59
C ASN A 297 -27.53 0.02 9.59
N VAL A 298 -26.56 0.74 9.04
CA VAL A 298 -25.68 0.22 7.99
C VAL A 298 -24.70 -0.78 8.56
N ALA A 299 -24.60 -1.94 7.91
CA ALA A 299 -23.56 -2.93 8.18
C ALA A 299 -22.34 -2.73 7.27
N ARG A 300 -22.57 -2.53 5.97
CA ARG A 300 -21.53 -2.29 4.98
C ARG A 300 -22.09 -1.61 3.75
N ILE A 301 -21.19 -1.01 2.97
CA ILE A 301 -21.45 -0.54 1.61
C ILE A 301 -20.44 -1.14 0.65
N GLU A 302 -20.83 -1.29 -0.61
CA GLU A 302 -19.94 -1.74 -1.69
C GLU A 302 -20.36 -1.14 -3.03
N ALA A 303 -19.39 -0.94 -3.91
CA ALA A 303 -19.65 -0.60 -5.31
C ALA A 303 -20.03 -1.88 -6.07
N ILE A 304 -21.01 -1.76 -6.96
CA ILE A 304 -21.47 -2.84 -7.84
C ILE A 304 -21.64 -2.29 -9.25
N ASP A 305 -21.42 -3.13 -10.26
CA ASP A 305 -21.61 -2.82 -11.68
C ASP A 305 -23.09 -2.78 -12.07
#